data_d131151aebecac5bc2268ded93cc902c
#
_entry.id   d131151aebecac5bc2268ded93cc902c
#
_cell.length_a   1.000
_cell.length_b   1.000
_cell.length_c   1.000
_cell.angle_alpha   90.00
_cell.angle_beta   90.00
_cell.angle_gamma   90.00
#
_symmetry.space_group_name_H-M   'P 1'
#
loop_
_entity.id
_entity.type
_entity.pdbx_description
1 polymer ?
#
loop_
_entity_poly.entity_id
_entity_poly.type
_entity_poly.pdbx_seq_one_letter_code
_entity_poly.pdbx_strand_id
1 'polypeptide(L)'
;PLPEETLASAKASDAVLLGAVGGPKWDNVDPSIRPEKGLLNIRKGLGLYCNLRPMKVSKYTAHLSPLKTERAEGADLLIVRELTGGIYFGTHNEAHLNADGVEEASDIEMYTRPEVERIARFAFEAARKRSGKVTSVDKANVLGSSRMWRKIVTEMRDKEYPDVELNH
;
A
#
# COMPACT_ATOMS: atom_id res chain seq x y z
N PRO A 1 -11.77 7.37 -16.63
CA PRO A 1 -10.64 6.64 -17.20
C PRO A 1 -9.43 7.55 -17.35
N LEU A 2 -8.24 6.97 -17.49
CA LEU A 2 -6.99 7.68 -17.71
C LEU A 2 -6.75 7.78 -19.22
N PRO A 3 -6.70 8.99 -19.82
CA PRO A 3 -6.33 9.16 -21.22
C PRO A 3 -4.86 8.78 -21.47
N GLU A 4 -4.55 8.22 -22.64
CA GLU A 4 -3.17 7.85 -23.01
C GLU A 4 -2.23 9.06 -23.05
N GLU A 5 -2.71 10.18 -23.56
CA GLU A 5 -2.01 11.47 -23.57
C GLU A 5 -1.59 11.90 -22.16
N THR A 6 -2.50 11.79 -21.17
CA THR A 6 -2.20 12.11 -19.76
C THR A 6 -1.11 11.20 -19.20
N LEU A 7 -1.17 9.90 -19.50
CA LEU A 7 -0.14 8.96 -19.06
C LEU A 7 1.21 9.24 -19.74
N ALA A 8 1.21 9.58 -21.03
CA ALA A 8 2.43 9.93 -21.76
C ALA A 8 3.08 11.19 -21.18
N SER A 9 2.27 12.24 -20.90
CA SER A 9 2.75 13.46 -20.24
C SER A 9 3.31 13.19 -18.85
N ALA A 10 2.63 12.37 -18.05
CA ALA A 10 3.10 11.98 -16.72
C ALA A 10 4.45 11.24 -16.78
N LYS A 11 4.63 10.35 -17.76
CA LYS A 11 5.91 9.63 -17.97
C LYS A 11 7.06 10.54 -18.39
N ALA A 12 6.76 11.63 -19.07
CA ALA A 12 7.77 12.61 -19.53
C ALA A 12 8.12 13.65 -18.46
N SER A 13 7.41 13.66 -17.32
CA SER A 13 7.60 14.64 -16.25
C SER A 13 8.51 14.10 -15.15
N ASP A 14 9.24 14.96 -14.47
CA ASP A 14 10.08 14.61 -13.30
C ASP A 14 9.24 14.22 -12.09
N ALA A 15 8.04 14.79 -11.96
CA ALA A 15 7.10 14.50 -10.87
C ALA A 15 5.66 14.75 -11.30
N VAL A 16 4.72 14.08 -10.63
CA VAL A 16 3.28 14.26 -10.84
C VAL A 16 2.64 14.68 -9.53
N LEU A 17 2.03 15.86 -9.50
CA LEU A 17 1.20 16.31 -8.39
C LEU A 17 -0.26 15.88 -8.63
N LEU A 18 -0.79 15.07 -7.75
CA LEU A 18 -2.18 14.65 -7.75
C LEU A 18 -2.94 15.36 -6.63
N GLY A 19 -4.08 15.97 -6.98
CA GLY A 19 -5.04 16.44 -5.98
C GLY A 19 -5.93 15.31 -5.46
N ALA A 20 -7.20 15.63 -5.19
CA ALA A 20 -8.18 14.63 -4.79
C ALA A 20 -8.96 14.10 -5.99
N VAL A 21 -9.32 12.81 -5.95
CA VAL A 21 -10.21 12.16 -6.93
C VAL A 21 -11.40 11.52 -6.21
N GLY A 22 -12.52 11.37 -6.92
CA GLY A 22 -13.76 10.82 -6.36
C GLY A 22 -14.69 11.90 -5.83
N GLY A 23 -15.79 11.46 -5.26
CA GLY A 23 -16.82 12.29 -4.65
C GLY A 23 -18.23 11.76 -4.89
N PRO A 24 -19.23 12.16 -4.09
CA PRO A 24 -20.57 11.56 -4.07
C PRO A 24 -21.28 11.50 -5.42
N LYS A 25 -20.99 12.43 -6.34
CA LYS A 25 -21.60 12.42 -7.68
C LYS A 25 -21.14 11.24 -8.56
N TRP A 26 -20.07 10.53 -8.16
CA TRP A 26 -19.49 9.41 -8.89
C TRP A 26 -19.81 8.05 -8.26
N ASP A 27 -20.51 8.02 -7.11
CA ASP A 27 -20.78 6.77 -6.37
C ASP A 27 -21.63 5.78 -7.17
N ASN A 28 -22.54 6.29 -8.00
CA ASN A 28 -23.48 5.50 -8.81
C ASN A 28 -23.02 5.24 -10.25
N VAL A 29 -21.77 5.56 -10.60
CA VAL A 29 -21.27 5.24 -11.94
C VAL A 29 -20.70 3.82 -11.98
N ASP A 30 -20.67 3.25 -13.19
CA ASP A 30 -20.08 1.93 -13.41
C ASP A 30 -18.68 1.83 -12.85
N PRO A 31 -18.32 0.78 -12.10
CA PRO A 31 -16.99 0.61 -11.50
C PRO A 31 -15.83 0.76 -12.48
N SER A 32 -16.04 0.40 -13.76
CA SER A 32 -15.00 0.50 -14.80
C SER A 32 -14.60 1.93 -15.17
N ILE A 33 -15.45 2.91 -14.87
CA ILE A 33 -15.24 4.34 -15.19
C ILE A 33 -15.11 5.23 -13.95
N ARG A 34 -15.09 4.66 -12.76
CA ARG A 34 -14.90 5.43 -11.51
C ARG A 34 -13.56 6.17 -11.51
N PRO A 35 -13.49 7.37 -10.91
CA PRO A 35 -12.24 8.15 -10.81
C PRO A 35 -11.08 7.38 -10.17
N GLU A 36 -11.37 6.54 -9.18
CA GLU A 36 -10.40 5.67 -8.49
C GLU A 36 -9.69 4.72 -9.47
N LYS A 37 -10.39 4.23 -10.49
CA LYS A 37 -9.78 3.41 -11.56
C LYS A 37 -8.70 4.18 -12.33
N GLY A 38 -8.93 5.46 -12.59
CA GLY A 38 -7.94 6.36 -13.20
C GLY A 38 -6.68 6.48 -12.33
N LEU A 39 -6.85 6.62 -11.02
CA LEU A 39 -5.74 6.68 -10.06
C LEU A 39 -4.93 5.37 -10.03
N LEU A 40 -5.59 4.21 -10.01
CA LEU A 40 -4.92 2.92 -10.07
C LEU A 40 -4.16 2.73 -11.37
N ASN A 41 -4.76 3.13 -12.49
CA ASN A 41 -4.15 3.02 -13.81
C ASN A 41 -2.90 3.90 -13.96
N ILE A 42 -2.89 5.14 -13.48
CA ILE A 42 -1.71 6.00 -13.55
C ILE A 42 -0.57 5.45 -12.67
N ARG A 43 -0.88 4.94 -11.47
CA ARG A 43 0.10 4.31 -10.58
C ARG A 43 0.76 3.11 -11.26
N LYS A 44 -0.04 2.23 -11.85
CA LYS A 44 0.43 1.07 -12.61
C LYS A 44 1.26 1.49 -13.83
N GLY A 45 0.76 2.45 -14.59
CA GLY A 45 1.40 2.95 -15.81
C GLY A 45 2.75 3.64 -15.57
N LEU A 46 2.95 4.22 -14.40
CA LEU A 46 4.20 4.83 -13.95
C LEU A 46 5.09 3.86 -13.15
N GLY A 47 4.64 2.64 -12.89
CA GLY A 47 5.40 1.64 -12.11
C GLY A 47 5.57 2.04 -10.63
N LEU A 48 4.67 2.83 -10.07
CA LEU A 48 4.73 3.30 -8.68
C LEU A 48 4.29 2.17 -7.73
N TYR A 49 5.20 1.66 -6.93
CA TYR A 49 4.95 0.56 -6.02
C TYR A 49 5.00 0.94 -4.53
N CYS A 50 5.68 2.03 -4.20
CA CYS A 50 5.95 2.40 -2.82
C CYS A 50 5.12 3.64 -2.42
N ASN A 51 4.11 3.45 -1.58
CA ASN A 51 3.35 4.55 -1.00
C ASN A 51 3.92 4.88 0.38
N LEU A 52 4.44 6.09 0.53
CA LEU A 52 5.03 6.58 1.77
C LEU A 52 4.05 7.47 2.51
N ARG A 53 3.78 7.15 3.75
CA ARG A 53 2.91 7.94 4.63
C ARG A 53 3.66 8.30 5.91
N PRO A 54 4.39 9.42 5.92
CA PRO A 54 5.01 9.91 7.15
C PRO A 54 3.92 10.42 8.10
N MET A 55 4.02 10.02 9.36
CA MET A 55 3.19 10.52 10.44
C MET A 55 4.09 10.99 11.57
N LYS A 56 4.05 12.29 11.83
CA LYS A 56 4.80 12.90 12.92
C LYS A 56 3.88 13.78 13.76
N VAL A 57 3.81 13.49 15.04
CA VAL A 57 2.99 14.23 15.99
C VAL A 57 3.88 15.09 16.88
N SER A 58 3.80 16.40 16.69
CA SER A 58 4.48 17.39 17.54
C SER A 58 3.61 17.79 18.73
N LYS A 59 4.19 18.44 19.73
CA LYS A 59 3.43 19.03 20.83
C LYS A 59 2.34 20.02 20.37
N TYR A 60 2.53 20.65 19.21
CA TYR A 60 1.57 21.60 18.66
C TYR A 60 0.39 20.94 17.94
N THR A 61 0.53 19.68 17.54
CA THR A 61 -0.49 18.93 16.81
C THR A 61 -1.09 17.77 17.60
N ALA A 62 -0.56 17.47 18.78
CA ALA A 62 -1.00 16.36 19.62
C ALA A 62 -2.48 16.47 20.03
N HIS A 63 -3.00 17.68 20.21
CA HIS A 63 -4.40 17.94 20.54
C HIS A 63 -5.40 17.59 19.42
N LEU A 64 -4.91 17.42 18.17
CA LEU A 64 -5.75 16.98 17.03
C LEU A 64 -5.90 15.45 16.98
N SER A 65 -5.13 14.72 17.78
CA SER A 65 -5.21 13.28 17.87
C SER A 65 -6.41 12.83 18.71
N PRO A 66 -7.12 11.75 18.33
CA PRO A 66 -8.12 11.13 19.20
C PRO A 66 -7.50 10.38 20.39
N LEU A 67 -6.19 10.19 20.39
CA LEU A 67 -5.46 9.57 21.50
C LEU A 67 -5.12 10.61 22.57
N LYS A 68 -4.91 10.14 23.81
CA LYS A 68 -4.39 10.99 24.87
C LYS A 68 -3.05 11.62 24.45
N THR A 69 -2.85 12.89 24.79
CA THR A 69 -1.66 13.67 24.39
C THR A 69 -0.37 12.95 24.74
N GLU A 70 -0.27 12.34 25.92
CA GLU A 70 0.92 11.61 26.38
C GLU A 70 1.25 10.36 25.55
N ARG A 71 0.27 9.88 24.75
CA ARG A 71 0.45 8.75 23.83
C ARG A 71 0.71 9.18 22.40
N ALA A 72 0.19 10.33 22.01
CA ALA A 72 0.30 10.85 20.65
C ALA A 72 1.58 11.67 20.45
N GLU A 73 1.95 12.50 21.44
CA GLU A 73 3.10 13.39 21.34
C GLU A 73 4.42 12.62 21.13
N GLY A 74 5.22 13.07 20.18
CA GLY A 74 6.50 12.45 19.85
C GLY A 74 6.40 11.22 18.94
N ALA A 75 5.19 10.80 18.54
CA ALA A 75 5.05 9.72 17.55
C ALA A 75 5.71 10.15 16.23
N ASP A 76 6.61 9.32 15.71
CA ASP A 76 7.29 9.50 14.43
C ASP A 76 7.34 8.17 13.70
N LEU A 77 6.43 7.97 12.78
CA LEU A 77 6.26 6.73 12.00
C LEU A 77 6.38 7.02 10.51
N LEU A 78 6.98 6.10 9.77
CA LEU A 78 6.90 6.05 8.32
C LEU A 78 6.21 4.75 7.91
N ILE A 79 4.98 4.86 7.42
CA ILE A 79 4.28 3.71 6.87
C ILE A 79 4.73 3.54 5.42
N VAL A 80 5.36 2.40 5.13
CA VAL A 80 5.81 2.00 3.81
C VAL A 80 4.85 0.94 3.29
N ARG A 81 4.02 1.30 2.30
CA ARG A 81 2.96 0.44 1.79
C ARG A 81 3.25 0.00 0.36
N GLU A 82 3.28 -1.31 0.11
CA GLU A 82 3.23 -1.86 -1.24
C GLU A 82 1.89 -1.48 -1.89
N LEU A 83 1.93 -1.00 -3.12
CA LEU A 83 0.80 -0.33 -3.74
C LEU A 83 0.29 -1.01 -5.01
N THR A 84 1.11 -1.82 -5.69
CA THR A 84 0.80 -2.39 -7.02
C THR A 84 0.68 -3.91 -7.03
N GLY A 85 0.75 -4.55 -5.85
CA GLY A 85 0.41 -5.95 -5.63
C GLY A 85 -0.79 -6.08 -4.69
N GLY A 86 -1.11 -7.31 -4.33
CA GLY A 86 -2.14 -7.65 -3.38
C GLY A 86 -3.56 -7.51 -3.91
N ILE A 87 -4.48 -7.26 -3.00
CA ILE A 87 -5.91 -7.32 -3.26
C ILE A 87 -6.40 -6.29 -4.29
N TYR A 88 -5.77 -5.11 -4.38
CA TYR A 88 -6.21 -4.05 -5.31
C TYR A 88 -5.92 -4.34 -6.79
N PHE A 89 -5.01 -5.26 -7.07
CA PHE A 89 -4.58 -5.63 -8.43
C PHE A 89 -4.75 -7.13 -8.70
N GLY A 90 -5.33 -7.86 -7.76
CA GLY A 90 -5.72 -9.25 -7.91
C GLY A 90 -6.95 -9.41 -8.81
N THR A 91 -7.47 -10.62 -8.84
CA THR A 91 -8.74 -10.92 -9.52
C THR A 91 -9.90 -10.51 -8.62
N HIS A 92 -10.84 -9.77 -9.18
CA HIS A 92 -12.08 -9.38 -8.54
C HIS A 92 -13.25 -10.05 -9.25
N ASN A 93 -14.09 -10.73 -8.51
CA ASN A 93 -15.34 -11.27 -8.99
C ASN A 93 -16.47 -10.51 -8.29
N GLU A 94 -17.15 -9.66 -9.04
CA GLU A 94 -18.32 -8.91 -8.55
C GLU A 94 -19.43 -9.87 -8.13
N ALA A 95 -20.38 -9.36 -7.33
CA ALA A 95 -21.51 -10.16 -6.84
C ALA A 95 -22.28 -10.81 -8.00
N HIS A 96 -22.42 -12.12 -7.94
CA HIS A 96 -23.14 -12.96 -8.91
C HIS A 96 -23.79 -14.15 -8.21
N LEU A 97 -24.73 -14.78 -8.87
CA LEU A 97 -25.30 -16.03 -8.38
C LEU A 97 -24.44 -17.21 -8.80
N ASN A 98 -24.05 -18.05 -7.86
CA ASN A 98 -23.34 -19.31 -8.16
C ASN A 98 -24.30 -20.40 -8.68
N ALA A 99 -23.78 -21.60 -8.92
CA ALA A 99 -24.55 -22.73 -9.48
C ALA A 99 -25.76 -23.15 -8.60
N ASP A 100 -25.70 -22.87 -7.30
CA ASP A 100 -26.76 -23.20 -6.31
C ASP A 100 -27.73 -22.02 -6.12
N GLY A 101 -27.61 -20.93 -6.89
CA GLY A 101 -28.44 -19.74 -6.81
C GLY A 101 -28.14 -18.85 -5.59
N VAL A 102 -26.98 -19.02 -4.94
CA VAL A 102 -26.52 -18.20 -3.82
C VAL A 102 -25.66 -17.06 -4.35
N GLU A 103 -25.90 -15.85 -3.84
CA GLU A 103 -25.10 -14.68 -4.19
C GLU A 103 -23.71 -14.77 -3.54
N GLU A 104 -22.68 -14.61 -4.36
CA GLU A 104 -21.27 -14.61 -3.90
C GLU A 104 -20.44 -13.56 -4.63
N ALA A 105 -19.37 -13.12 -3.97
CA ALA A 105 -18.34 -12.24 -4.54
C ALA A 105 -16.97 -12.65 -3.98
N SER A 106 -15.89 -12.37 -4.69
CA SER A 106 -14.55 -12.68 -4.17
C SER A 106 -13.48 -11.74 -4.69
N ASP A 107 -12.46 -11.52 -3.85
CA ASP A 107 -11.24 -10.80 -4.18
C ASP A 107 -10.02 -11.70 -3.87
N ILE A 108 -9.08 -11.78 -4.81
CA ILE A 108 -7.86 -12.57 -4.65
C ILE A 108 -6.70 -11.66 -4.29
N GLU A 109 -6.15 -11.85 -3.09
CA GLU A 109 -4.89 -11.23 -2.68
C GLU A 109 -3.71 -12.05 -3.20
N MET A 110 -2.91 -11.45 -4.08
CA MET A 110 -1.72 -12.10 -4.64
C MET A 110 -0.51 -11.18 -4.55
N TYR A 111 0.60 -11.73 -4.05
CA TYR A 111 1.92 -11.09 -4.05
C TYR A 111 2.95 -12.02 -4.68
N THR A 112 3.92 -11.45 -5.36
CA THR A 112 5.09 -12.14 -5.87
C THR A 112 6.33 -11.81 -5.03
N ARG A 113 7.36 -12.66 -5.06
CA ARG A 113 8.62 -12.40 -4.35
C ARG A 113 9.25 -11.06 -4.73
N PRO A 114 9.38 -10.67 -6.01
CA PRO A 114 9.96 -9.37 -6.37
C PRO A 114 9.19 -8.17 -5.82
N GLU A 115 7.86 -8.26 -5.71
CA GLU A 115 7.04 -7.19 -5.12
C GLU A 115 7.34 -7.02 -3.63
N VAL A 116 7.45 -8.13 -2.89
CA VAL A 116 7.80 -8.08 -1.46
C VAL A 116 9.24 -7.59 -1.26
N GLU A 117 10.19 -8.08 -2.06
CA GLU A 117 11.59 -7.68 -1.95
C GLU A 117 11.82 -6.19 -2.20
N ARG A 118 11.20 -5.61 -3.25
CA ARG A 118 11.37 -4.18 -3.55
C ARG A 118 10.85 -3.26 -2.45
N ILE A 119 9.69 -3.58 -1.85
CA ILE A 119 9.13 -2.76 -0.79
C ILE A 119 9.88 -2.96 0.54
N ALA A 120 10.29 -4.19 0.86
CA ALA A 120 11.08 -4.49 2.04
C ALA A 120 12.45 -3.80 1.99
N ARG A 121 13.13 -3.83 0.86
CA ARG A 121 14.40 -3.11 0.64
C ARG A 121 14.25 -1.63 0.93
N PHE A 122 13.22 -0.99 0.40
CA PHE A 122 12.95 0.41 0.68
C PHE A 122 12.73 0.66 2.18
N ALA A 123 11.95 -0.20 2.84
CA ALA A 123 11.66 -0.06 4.27
C ALA A 123 12.93 -0.20 5.14
N PHE A 124 13.80 -1.16 4.84
CA PHE A 124 15.07 -1.36 5.55
C PHE A 124 16.04 -0.20 5.32
N GLU A 125 16.19 0.28 4.09
CA GLU A 125 17.01 1.46 3.79
C GLU A 125 16.50 2.73 4.48
N ALA A 126 15.19 2.91 4.52
CA ALA A 126 14.58 4.01 5.27
C ALA A 126 14.83 3.87 6.78
N ALA A 127 14.74 2.66 7.34
CA ALA A 127 14.99 2.38 8.76
C ALA A 127 16.43 2.71 9.17
N ARG A 128 17.43 2.39 8.35
CA ARG A 128 18.84 2.76 8.59
C ARG A 128 19.06 4.27 8.73
N LYS A 129 18.23 5.07 8.05
CA LYS A 129 18.25 6.55 8.12
C LYS A 129 17.39 7.12 9.25
N ARG A 130 16.75 6.25 10.04
CA ARG A 130 15.85 6.60 11.15
C ARG A 130 16.27 5.87 12.43
N SER A 131 15.35 5.14 13.05
CA SER A 131 15.59 4.47 14.35
C SER A 131 16.18 3.06 14.22
N GLY A 132 16.49 2.58 13.03
CA GLY A 132 17.01 1.23 12.81
C GLY A 132 15.98 0.12 13.05
N LYS A 133 14.68 0.44 12.98
CA LYS A 133 13.60 -0.49 13.33
C LYS A 133 12.56 -0.58 12.21
N VAL A 134 12.16 -1.82 11.87
CA VAL A 134 11.06 -2.14 10.96
C VAL A 134 10.06 -3.03 11.68
N THR A 135 8.77 -2.69 11.57
CA THR A 135 7.67 -3.59 11.95
C THR A 135 6.95 -4.01 10.68
N SER A 136 7.02 -5.29 10.35
CA SER A 136 6.30 -5.88 9.22
C SER A 136 4.91 -6.31 9.65
N VAL A 137 3.89 -5.82 8.96
CA VAL A 137 2.48 -6.09 9.29
C VAL A 137 1.93 -7.11 8.31
N ASP A 138 1.41 -8.21 8.81
CA ASP A 138 0.87 -9.31 8.01
C ASP A 138 -0.25 -10.07 8.76
N LYS A 139 -0.83 -11.08 8.11
CA LYS A 139 -1.80 -12.02 8.67
C LYS A 139 -1.31 -13.48 8.50
N ALA A 140 -0.07 -13.75 8.85
CA ALA A 140 0.60 -15.02 8.59
C ALA A 140 -0.05 -16.24 9.28
N ASN A 141 -0.77 -16.03 10.39
CA ASN A 141 -1.51 -17.11 11.06
C ASN A 141 -2.64 -17.70 10.19
N VAL A 142 -3.11 -16.98 9.15
CA VAL A 142 -4.21 -17.42 8.27
C VAL A 142 -3.78 -17.48 6.81
N LEU A 143 -3.20 -16.39 6.27
CA LEU A 143 -3.01 -16.21 4.84
C LEU A 143 -1.68 -16.76 4.32
N GLY A 144 -1.73 -17.48 3.19
CA GLY A 144 -0.54 -17.97 2.49
C GLY A 144 0.35 -16.86 1.96
N SER A 145 -0.25 -15.79 1.39
CA SER A 145 0.42 -14.58 0.94
C SER A 145 1.22 -13.93 2.09
N SER A 146 0.62 -13.81 3.26
CA SER A 146 1.26 -13.23 4.44
C SER A 146 2.40 -14.11 4.99
N ARG A 147 2.29 -15.44 4.94
CA ARG A 147 3.41 -16.33 5.30
C ARG A 147 4.60 -16.18 4.37
N MET A 148 4.35 -16.08 3.06
CA MET A 148 5.38 -15.80 2.06
C MET A 148 6.03 -14.43 2.31
N TRP A 149 5.21 -13.39 2.55
CA TRP A 149 5.66 -12.04 2.87
C TRP A 149 6.61 -12.05 4.06
N ARG A 150 6.18 -12.60 5.21
CA ARG A 150 6.99 -12.69 6.44
C ARG A 150 8.30 -13.43 6.21
N LYS A 151 8.27 -14.55 5.49
CA LYS A 151 9.46 -15.32 5.14
C LYS A 151 10.47 -14.48 4.36
N ILE A 152 10.03 -13.79 3.29
CA ILE A 152 10.90 -12.99 2.43
C ILE A 152 11.50 -11.82 3.20
N VAL A 153 10.69 -11.09 3.97
CA VAL A 153 11.16 -9.95 4.78
C VAL A 153 12.20 -10.41 5.81
N THR A 154 11.98 -11.55 6.46
CA THR A 154 12.95 -12.12 7.40
C THR A 154 14.25 -12.53 6.70
N GLU A 155 14.17 -13.24 5.57
CA GLU A 155 15.34 -13.64 4.78
C GLU A 155 16.20 -12.43 4.37
N MET A 156 15.56 -11.35 3.94
CA MET A 156 16.25 -10.10 3.57
C MET A 156 16.90 -9.43 4.77
N ARG A 157 16.21 -9.34 5.90
CA ARG A 157 16.81 -8.81 7.13
C ARG A 157 18.06 -9.59 7.52
N ASP A 158 17.98 -10.91 7.55
CA ASP A 158 19.08 -11.75 7.99
C ASP A 158 20.31 -11.66 7.08
N LYS A 159 20.09 -11.52 5.78
CA LYS A 159 21.16 -11.52 4.78
C LYS A 159 21.74 -10.13 4.48
N GLU A 160 20.89 -9.12 4.39
CA GLU A 160 21.26 -7.81 3.83
C GLU A 160 21.18 -6.67 4.87
N TYR A 161 20.38 -6.86 5.95
CA TYR A 161 20.07 -5.82 6.94
C TYR A 161 20.19 -6.32 8.39
N PRO A 162 21.26 -7.07 8.77
CA PRO A 162 21.37 -7.65 10.12
C PRO A 162 21.45 -6.60 11.23
N ASP A 163 21.75 -5.36 10.87
CA ASP A 163 21.81 -4.19 11.73
C ASP A 163 20.45 -3.57 12.03
N VAL A 164 19.37 -4.00 11.35
CA VAL A 164 18.03 -3.47 11.54
C VAL A 164 17.19 -4.42 12.42
N GLU A 165 16.57 -3.86 13.47
CA GLU A 165 15.59 -4.59 14.28
C GLU A 165 14.33 -4.87 13.46
N LEU A 166 13.91 -6.14 13.40
CA LEU A 166 12.68 -6.55 12.70
C LEU A 166 11.68 -7.16 13.68
N ASN A 167 10.46 -6.63 13.68
CA ASN A 167 9.30 -7.18 14.37
C ASN A 167 8.18 -7.53 13.38
N HIS A 168 7.27 -8.46 13.79
CA HIS A 168 6.11 -8.88 13.03
C HIS A 168 4.82 -8.74 13.84
#